data_63e14a5649bcbc16382b87725e3dc5e4
#
_entry.id   63e14a5649bcbc16382b87725e3dc5e4
#
_cell.length_a   1.000
_cell.length_b   1.000
_cell.length_c   1.000
_cell.angle_alpha   90.00
_cell.angle_beta   90.00
_cell.angle_gamma   90.00
#
_symmetry.space_group_name_H-M   'P 1'
#
loop_
_entity.id
_entity.type
_entity.pdbx_description
1 polymer ?
#
loop_
_entity_poly.entity_id
_entity_poly.type
_entity_poly.pdbx_seq_one_letter_code
_entity_poly.pdbx_strand_id
1 'polypeptide(L)'
;HNGIKQYMEYLDTSIIISTVHAAKGLEWDYVILPDMEKDSFPNWFGLCCKCKHSDDCNLVLDKNMEQSFLEELSVFYVAVTRAKKQVYFTASKTQLSTKGTFQKNYSCFMRLPGIEFVF
;
A
#
# COMPACT_ATOMS: atom_id res chain seq x y z
N HIS A 1 -6.28 -15.85 -6.18
CA HIS A 1 -7.44 -16.35 -5.55
C HIS A 1 -7.48 -17.86 -5.22
N ASN A 2 -8.55 -18.57 -5.56
CA ASN A 2 -8.67 -19.97 -5.18
C ASN A 2 -7.55 -20.85 -5.74
N GLY A 3 -7.10 -20.59 -6.99
CA GLY A 3 -6.00 -21.35 -7.59
C GLY A 3 -4.68 -21.16 -6.86
N ILE A 4 -4.36 -19.92 -6.45
CA ILE A 4 -3.14 -19.63 -5.69
C ILE A 4 -3.23 -20.29 -4.32
N LYS A 5 -4.36 -20.18 -3.64
CA LYS A 5 -4.54 -20.77 -2.33
C LYS A 5 -4.39 -22.29 -2.35
N GLN A 6 -5.02 -22.96 -3.31
CA GLN A 6 -4.90 -24.41 -3.47
C GLN A 6 -3.46 -24.83 -3.73
N TYR A 7 -2.75 -24.08 -4.58
CA TYR A 7 -1.36 -24.35 -4.90
C TYR A 7 -0.47 -24.24 -3.66
N MET A 8 -0.69 -23.20 -2.85
CA MET A 8 0.09 -22.98 -1.62
C MET A 8 -0.16 -24.10 -0.61
N GLU A 9 -1.38 -24.54 -0.44
CA GLU A 9 -1.71 -25.67 0.42
C GLU A 9 -1.01 -26.94 -0.06
N TYR A 10 -1.04 -27.20 -1.37
CA TYR A 10 -0.39 -28.35 -1.95
C TYR A 10 1.10 -28.38 -1.72
N LEU A 11 1.77 -27.23 -1.78
CA LEU A 11 3.20 -27.11 -1.56
C LEU A 11 3.61 -27.07 -0.10
N ASP A 12 2.65 -27.13 0.81
CA ASP A 12 2.89 -27.04 2.25
C ASP A 12 3.70 -25.78 2.60
N THR A 13 3.28 -24.66 2.02
CA THR A 13 3.95 -23.37 2.25
C THR A 13 3.02 -22.42 3.00
N SER A 14 3.63 -21.56 3.80
CA SER A 14 2.93 -20.53 4.57
C SER A 14 2.88 -19.17 3.89
N ILE A 15 3.42 -19.05 2.67
CA ILE A 15 3.42 -17.79 1.93
C ILE A 15 2.18 -17.71 1.06
N ILE A 16 1.42 -16.63 1.23
CA ILE A 16 0.19 -16.40 0.49
C ILE A 16 0.30 -15.04 -0.22
N ILE A 17 -0.03 -15.02 -1.51
CA ILE A 17 -0.14 -13.79 -2.30
C ILE A 17 -1.61 -13.53 -2.55
N SER A 18 -2.07 -12.32 -2.22
CA SER A 18 -3.49 -11.99 -2.29
C SER A 18 -3.68 -10.51 -2.62
N THR A 19 -4.84 -10.17 -3.15
CA THR A 19 -5.28 -8.78 -3.16
C THR A 19 -5.82 -8.40 -1.79
N VAL A 20 -5.90 -7.11 -1.51
CA VAL A 20 -6.48 -6.65 -0.24
C VAL A 20 -7.93 -7.08 -0.11
N HIS A 21 -8.68 -6.99 -1.19
CA HIS A 21 -10.11 -7.38 -1.19
C HIS A 21 -10.29 -8.87 -0.89
N ALA A 22 -9.44 -9.72 -1.47
CA ALA A 22 -9.50 -11.16 -1.22
C ALA A 22 -9.03 -11.53 0.20
N ALA A 23 -8.22 -10.70 0.80
CA ALA A 23 -7.70 -10.90 2.16
C ALA A 23 -8.67 -10.47 3.25
N LYS A 24 -9.77 -9.82 2.89
CA LYS A 24 -10.74 -9.33 3.87
C LYS A 24 -11.31 -10.48 4.69
N GLY A 25 -11.29 -10.33 6.00
CA GLY A 25 -11.72 -11.37 6.93
C GLY A 25 -10.65 -12.39 7.29
N LEU A 26 -9.49 -12.33 6.68
CA LEU A 26 -8.35 -13.20 6.98
C LEU A 26 -7.29 -12.43 7.75
N GLU A 27 -6.44 -13.14 8.47
CA GLU A 27 -5.36 -12.53 9.23
C GLU A 27 -4.11 -13.41 9.17
N TRP A 28 -2.95 -12.77 9.24
CA TRP A 28 -1.65 -13.43 9.28
C TRP A 28 -0.75 -12.74 10.31
N ASP A 29 0.24 -13.45 10.78
CA ASP A 29 1.20 -12.84 11.71
C ASP A 29 1.95 -11.68 11.07
N TYR A 30 2.38 -11.85 9.83
CA TYR A 30 3.15 -10.85 9.10
C TYR A 30 2.53 -10.58 7.73
N VAL A 31 2.49 -9.32 7.35
CA VAL A 31 1.97 -8.87 6.07
C VAL A 31 3.01 -7.97 5.42
N ILE A 32 3.21 -8.14 4.12
CA ILE A 32 4.08 -7.28 3.33
C ILE A 32 3.23 -6.57 2.30
N LEU A 33 3.29 -5.24 2.28
CA LEU A 33 2.64 -4.40 1.28
C LEU A 33 3.73 -3.80 0.39
N PRO A 34 3.91 -4.33 -0.83
CA PRO A 34 4.91 -3.79 -1.74
C PRO A 34 4.38 -2.56 -2.49
N ASP A 35 5.31 -1.87 -3.14
CA ASP A 35 4.98 -0.77 -4.06
C ASP A 35 4.21 0.37 -3.39
N MET A 36 4.62 0.72 -2.19
CA MET A 36 4.03 1.85 -1.46
C MET A 36 4.60 3.16 -1.98
N GLU A 37 4.31 3.44 -3.25
CA GLU A 37 4.76 4.63 -3.94
C GLU A 37 3.59 5.53 -4.31
N LYS A 38 3.88 6.81 -4.46
CA LYS A 38 2.94 7.78 -5.01
C LYS A 38 2.42 7.23 -6.35
N ASP A 39 1.14 7.37 -6.61
CA ASP A 39 0.43 6.89 -7.80
C ASP A 39 0.18 5.37 -7.84
N SER A 40 0.74 4.61 -6.92
CA SER A 40 0.45 3.18 -6.79
C SER A 40 -0.56 2.91 -5.70
N PHE A 41 -0.30 3.40 -4.49
CA PHE A 41 -1.24 3.26 -3.38
C PHE A 41 -1.08 4.46 -2.44
N PRO A 42 -2.00 5.44 -2.44
CA PRO A 42 -3.19 5.51 -3.30
C PRO A 42 -2.83 5.67 -4.78
N ASN A 43 -3.68 5.16 -5.68
CA ASN A 43 -3.47 5.37 -7.10
C ASN A 43 -3.78 6.83 -7.47
N TRP A 44 -3.47 7.21 -8.73
CA TRP A 44 -3.64 8.59 -9.16
C TRP A 44 -5.05 9.14 -8.90
N PHE A 45 -6.06 8.33 -9.14
CA PHE A 45 -7.46 8.76 -8.98
C PHE A 45 -7.85 8.93 -7.50
N GLY A 46 -7.14 8.24 -6.61
CA GLY A 46 -7.34 8.36 -5.17
C GLY A 46 -6.46 9.40 -4.50
N LEU A 47 -5.54 10.04 -5.22
CA LEU A 47 -4.73 11.11 -4.66
C LEU A 47 -5.59 12.33 -4.38
N CYS A 48 -5.37 12.97 -3.23
CA CYS A 48 -6.00 14.25 -2.98
C CYS A 48 -5.43 15.32 -3.91
N CYS A 49 -6.20 16.38 -4.12
CA CYS A 49 -5.83 17.45 -5.03
C CYS A 49 -4.43 18.03 -4.75
N LYS A 50 -4.09 18.19 -3.49
CA LYS A 50 -2.79 18.69 -3.09
C LYS A 50 -1.64 17.80 -3.55
N CYS A 51 -1.80 16.48 -3.42
CA CYS A 51 -0.78 15.52 -3.83
C CYS A 51 -0.60 15.46 -5.34
N LYS A 52 -1.64 15.72 -6.11
CA LYS A 52 -1.57 15.74 -7.57
C LYS A 52 -0.68 16.88 -8.09
N HIS A 53 -0.54 17.94 -7.31
CA HIS A 53 0.15 19.16 -7.75
C HIS A 53 1.40 19.47 -6.96
N SER A 54 1.72 18.69 -5.92
CA SER A 54 2.87 18.95 -5.07
C SER A 54 3.38 17.67 -4.45
N ASP A 55 4.69 17.58 -4.28
CA ASP A 55 5.34 16.49 -3.55
C ASP A 55 5.51 16.80 -2.06
N ASP A 56 5.11 17.99 -1.63
CA ASP A 56 5.26 18.47 -0.26
C ASP A 56 3.99 18.23 0.59
N CYS A 57 3.36 17.10 0.39
CA CYS A 57 2.15 16.78 1.13
C CYS A 57 2.48 16.35 2.56
N ASN A 58 2.07 17.15 3.51
CA ASN A 58 1.98 16.72 4.91
C ASN A 58 0.58 16.15 5.09
N LEU A 59 0.50 14.84 5.18
CA LEU A 59 -0.80 14.18 5.27
C LEU A 59 -1.53 14.61 6.55
N VAL A 60 -2.50 15.50 6.38
CA VAL A 60 -3.38 15.92 7.46
C VAL A 60 -4.77 15.38 7.15
N LEU A 61 -5.24 14.46 7.96
CA LEU A 61 -6.58 13.90 7.81
C LEU A 61 -7.59 14.86 8.41
N ASP A 62 -8.56 15.28 7.60
CA ASP A 62 -9.65 16.14 8.07
C ASP A 62 -10.97 15.69 7.42
N LYS A 63 -12.07 16.33 7.84
CA LYS A 63 -13.41 15.97 7.41
C LYS A 63 -13.72 16.40 5.97
N ASN A 64 -12.86 17.20 5.36
CA ASN A 64 -13.06 17.71 4.00
C ASN A 64 -12.26 16.93 2.95
N MET A 65 -11.70 15.80 3.34
CA MET A 65 -10.95 14.96 2.39
C MET A 65 -11.85 14.37 1.33
N GLU A 66 -11.29 14.23 0.13
CA GLU A 66 -12.02 13.73 -1.02
C GLU A 66 -12.41 12.26 -0.83
N GLN A 67 -13.59 11.90 -1.32
CA GLN A 67 -14.14 10.56 -1.16
C GLN A 67 -13.22 9.49 -1.77
N SER A 68 -12.66 9.75 -2.93
CA SER A 68 -11.76 8.80 -3.59
C SER A 68 -10.52 8.51 -2.76
N PHE A 69 -9.97 9.54 -2.09
CA PHE A 69 -8.85 9.35 -1.17
C PHE A 69 -9.27 8.53 0.06
N LEU A 70 -10.44 8.82 0.62
CA LEU A 70 -10.95 8.09 1.78
C LEU A 70 -11.19 6.61 1.48
N GLU A 71 -11.63 6.31 0.26
CA GLU A 71 -11.78 4.92 -0.19
C GLU A 71 -10.44 4.20 -0.23
N GLU A 72 -9.41 4.84 -0.78
CA GLU A 72 -8.06 4.27 -0.81
C GLU A 72 -7.50 4.09 0.61
N LEU A 73 -7.74 5.07 1.48
CA LEU A 73 -7.32 4.99 2.88
C LEU A 73 -8.01 3.82 3.60
N SER A 74 -9.28 3.58 3.31
CA SER A 74 -10.03 2.45 3.88
C SER A 74 -9.43 1.12 3.44
N VAL A 75 -9.03 0.99 2.18
CA VAL A 75 -8.36 -0.20 1.67
C VAL A 75 -7.01 -0.39 2.37
N PHE A 76 -6.25 0.68 2.56
CA PHE A 76 -5.00 0.64 3.30
C PHE A 76 -5.21 0.16 4.72
N TYR A 77 -6.22 0.68 5.41
CA TYR A 77 -6.56 0.27 6.78
C TYR A 77 -6.87 -1.22 6.84
N VAL A 78 -7.67 -1.73 5.90
CA VAL A 78 -7.97 -3.16 5.83
C VAL A 78 -6.68 -3.96 5.65
N ALA A 79 -5.81 -3.55 4.74
CA ALA A 79 -4.56 -4.26 4.48
C ALA A 79 -3.68 -4.33 5.72
N VAL A 80 -3.50 -3.20 6.42
CA VAL A 80 -2.67 -3.12 7.62
C VAL A 80 -3.24 -3.98 8.75
N THR A 81 -4.55 -4.00 8.91
CA THR A 81 -5.20 -4.75 9.99
C THR A 81 -5.25 -6.24 9.74
N ARG A 82 -4.75 -6.74 8.58
CA ARG A 82 -4.60 -8.19 8.35
C ARG A 82 -3.39 -8.76 9.08
N ALA A 83 -2.50 -7.94 9.57
CA ALA A 83 -1.32 -8.40 10.31
C ALA A 83 -1.59 -8.45 11.81
N LYS A 84 -1.29 -9.59 12.41
CA LYS A 84 -1.42 -9.74 13.88
C LYS A 84 -0.19 -9.21 14.61
N LYS A 85 0.99 -9.29 14.00
CA LYS A 85 2.26 -8.93 14.65
C LYS A 85 2.92 -7.73 14.00
N GLN A 86 3.12 -7.75 12.68
CA GLN A 86 3.89 -6.72 12.01
C GLN A 86 3.50 -6.59 10.54
N VAL A 87 3.44 -5.35 10.06
CA VAL A 87 3.33 -5.02 8.66
C VAL A 87 4.65 -4.46 8.17
N TYR A 88 5.07 -4.87 6.98
CA TYR A 88 6.24 -4.33 6.30
C TYR A 88 5.81 -3.66 5.01
N PHE A 89 6.39 -2.51 4.73
CA PHE A 89 6.13 -1.77 3.49
C PHE A 89 7.41 -1.70 2.69
N THR A 90 7.29 -1.81 1.37
CA THR A 90 8.42 -1.58 0.48
C THR A 90 8.05 -0.51 -0.54
N ALA A 91 9.05 0.24 -0.99
CA ALA A 91 8.89 1.27 -2.00
C ALA A 91 10.19 1.41 -2.77
N SER A 92 10.09 1.65 -4.08
CA SER A 92 11.23 1.90 -4.93
C SER A 92 11.53 3.40 -4.99
N LYS A 93 12.82 3.75 -5.00
CA LYS A 93 13.25 5.15 -5.13
C LYS A 93 13.26 5.61 -6.58
N THR A 94 13.44 4.67 -7.52
CA THR A 94 13.57 4.99 -8.95
C THR A 94 12.75 4.02 -9.78
N GLN A 95 12.43 4.42 -10.99
CA GLN A 95 11.76 3.58 -11.99
C GLN A 95 12.45 3.72 -13.33
N LEU A 96 12.73 2.57 -13.98
CA LEU A 96 13.21 2.53 -15.34
C LEU A 96 12.03 2.71 -16.31
N SER A 97 12.26 3.51 -17.34
CA SER A 97 11.31 3.67 -18.44
C SER A 97 12.07 3.70 -19.76
N THR A 98 11.35 3.68 -20.87
CA THR A 98 11.95 3.82 -22.21
C THR A 98 12.65 5.16 -22.39
N LYS A 99 12.33 6.15 -21.56
CA LYS A 99 12.93 7.49 -21.60
C LYS A 99 14.05 7.67 -20.57
N GLY A 100 14.45 6.60 -19.88
CA GLY A 100 15.50 6.63 -18.87
C GLY A 100 14.99 6.32 -17.48
N THR A 101 15.77 6.71 -16.47
CA THR A 101 15.42 6.50 -15.06
C THR A 101 14.85 7.79 -14.49
N PHE A 102 13.76 7.69 -13.72
CA PHE A 102 13.21 8.84 -13.00
C PHE A 102 12.93 8.45 -11.55
N GLN A 103 12.95 9.45 -10.68
CA GLN A 103 12.72 9.26 -9.24
C GLN A 103 11.25 9.04 -8.95
N LYS A 104 10.98 8.17 -7.96
CA LYS A 104 9.65 7.95 -7.41
C LYS A 104 9.61 8.41 -5.96
N ASN A 105 8.46 8.90 -5.54
CA ASN A 105 8.20 9.25 -4.16
C ASN A 105 7.41 8.12 -3.49
N TYR A 106 7.65 7.91 -2.22
CA TYR A 106 6.86 6.95 -1.48
C TYR A 106 5.43 7.47 -1.26
N SER A 107 4.52 6.53 -0.98
CA SER A 107 3.11 6.81 -0.73
C SER A 107 2.93 7.79 0.43
N CYS A 108 1.94 8.67 0.32
CA CYS A 108 1.56 9.56 1.42
C CYS A 108 1.10 8.79 2.66
N PHE A 109 0.63 7.55 2.50
CA PHE A 109 0.28 6.71 3.65
C PHE A 109 1.48 6.43 4.55
N MET A 110 2.70 6.51 4.01
CA MET A 110 3.91 6.34 4.79
C MET A 110 4.20 7.52 5.72
N ARG A 111 3.42 8.57 5.63
CA ARG A 111 3.50 9.74 6.53
C ARG A 111 2.55 9.64 7.72
N LEU A 112 1.77 8.56 7.80
CA LEU A 112 0.91 8.31 8.94
C LEU A 112 1.77 8.02 10.18
N PRO A 113 1.26 8.38 11.39
CA PRO A 113 1.99 8.09 12.63
C PRO A 113 2.22 6.60 12.81
N GLY A 114 3.34 6.24 13.41
CA GLY A 114 3.65 4.86 13.76
C GLY A 114 4.38 4.08 12.70
N ILE A 115 4.72 4.68 11.57
CA ILE A 115 5.48 4.02 10.51
C ILE A 115 6.97 4.37 10.68
N GLU A 116 7.80 3.36 10.78
CA GLU A 116 9.25 3.49 10.89
C GLU A 116 9.91 3.21 9.55
N PHE A 117 10.91 4.01 9.22
CA PHE A 117 11.70 3.81 8.01
C PHE A 117 13.02 3.13 8.36
N VAL A 118 13.37 2.11 7.57
CA VAL A 118 14.64 1.40 7.65
C VAL A 118 15.31 1.47 6.28
N PHE A 119 16.49 2.03 6.23
CA PHE A 119 17.22 2.21 4.98
C PHE A 119 18.48 1.37 4.94
#